data_03cf323bb808fa7ccebcd1954623fee2
#
_entry.id   03cf323bb808fa7ccebcd1954623fee2
#
_cell.length_a   1.000
_cell.length_b   1.000
_cell.length_c   1.000
_cell.angle_alpha   90.00
_cell.angle_beta   90.00
_cell.angle_gamma   90.00
#
_symmetry.space_group_name_H-M   'P 1'
#
loop_
_entity.id
_entity.type
_entity.pdbx_description
1 polymer ?
#
loop_
_entity_poly.entity_id
_entity_poly.type
_entity_poly.pdbx_seq_one_letter_code
_entity_poly.pdbx_strand_id
1 'polypeptide(L)'
;MKRIQKGFTLIELMIVVAVIAILSAIAIAAYQQYLKEAQIAKIVSHYDDGIRAMRAELAKRAAQLSSGRKDLVVLNETFVIDEILNPEGRATAPLGGPAYLPGDADPEIGAIGIRITGGNRAGTEVVRIARPAFLEDVTAESVVIYANSAR
;
A
#
# COMPACT_ATOMS: atom_id res chain seq x y z
N MET A 1 -26.52 61.90 -0.59
CA MET A 1 -26.42 61.10 0.65
C MET A 1 -25.05 60.48 0.72
N LYS A 2 -24.20 60.91 1.69
CA LYS A 2 -22.86 60.27 1.96
C LYS A 2 -23.06 58.98 2.70
N ARG A 3 -22.73 57.85 2.07
CA ARG A 3 -22.68 56.56 2.76
C ARG A 3 -21.51 56.55 3.74
N ILE A 4 -21.78 56.43 5.02
CA ILE A 4 -20.75 56.25 6.07
C ILE A 4 -20.22 54.82 5.90
N GLN A 5 -18.99 54.68 5.42
CA GLN A 5 -18.29 53.40 5.44
C GLN A 5 -17.85 53.13 6.88
N LYS A 6 -18.40 52.08 7.47
CA LYS A 6 -17.91 51.54 8.76
C LYS A 6 -16.63 50.75 8.48
N GLY A 7 -15.52 51.19 8.97
CA GLY A 7 -14.26 50.43 8.91
C GLY A 7 -14.20 49.38 9.99
N PHE A 8 -13.43 48.31 9.74
CA PHE A 8 -13.10 47.27 10.72
C PHE A 8 -12.28 47.85 11.86
N THR A 9 -12.56 47.50 13.09
CA THR A 9 -11.75 47.91 14.23
C THR A 9 -10.53 47.03 14.36
N LEU A 10 -9.43 47.55 14.89
CA LEU A 10 -8.20 46.81 15.12
C LEU A 10 -8.44 45.64 16.11
N ILE A 11 -9.31 45.83 17.11
CA ILE A 11 -9.63 44.80 18.09
C ILE A 11 -10.44 43.65 17.49
N GLU A 12 -11.36 43.91 16.55
CA GLU A 12 -12.08 42.87 15.83
C GLU A 12 -11.13 41.98 15.04
N LEU A 13 -10.13 42.56 14.36
CA LEU A 13 -9.13 41.80 13.63
C LEU A 13 -8.27 40.98 14.58
N MET A 14 -7.85 41.56 15.72
CA MET A 14 -7.04 40.82 16.71
C MET A 14 -7.76 39.61 17.29
N ILE A 15 -9.05 39.72 17.61
CA ILE A 15 -9.83 38.60 18.12
C ILE A 15 -9.96 37.49 17.07
N VAL A 16 -10.22 37.83 15.81
CA VAL A 16 -10.34 36.88 14.71
C VAL A 16 -9.06 36.08 14.52
N VAL A 17 -7.91 36.76 14.44
CA VAL A 17 -6.64 36.05 14.26
C VAL A 17 -6.27 35.19 15.46
N ALA A 18 -6.60 35.63 16.69
CA ALA A 18 -6.38 34.85 17.90
C ALA A 18 -7.20 33.55 17.89
N VAL A 19 -8.47 33.62 17.50
CA VAL A 19 -9.35 32.43 17.42
C VAL A 19 -8.84 31.47 16.33
N ILE A 20 -8.48 32.00 15.13
CA ILE A 20 -7.94 31.17 14.05
C ILE A 20 -6.63 30.49 14.48
N ALA A 21 -5.75 31.20 15.20
CA ALA A 21 -4.49 30.63 15.68
C ALA A 21 -4.73 29.43 16.63
N ILE A 22 -5.68 29.55 17.56
CA ILE A 22 -6.02 28.47 18.49
C ILE A 22 -6.61 27.28 17.74
N LEU A 23 -7.56 27.52 16.84
CA LEU A 23 -8.18 26.46 16.06
C LEU A 23 -7.16 25.74 15.16
N SER A 24 -6.27 26.49 14.52
CA SER A 24 -5.21 25.93 13.68
C SER A 24 -4.25 25.05 14.46
N ALA A 25 -3.89 25.42 15.68
CA ALA A 25 -2.99 24.64 16.53
C ALA A 25 -3.53 23.23 16.81
N ILE A 26 -4.83 23.11 17.04
CA ILE A 26 -5.49 21.81 17.25
C ILE A 26 -5.68 21.04 15.93
N ALA A 27 -6.10 21.75 14.88
CA ALA A 27 -6.41 21.14 13.60
C ALA A 27 -5.18 20.52 12.91
N ILE A 28 -4.01 21.17 13.01
CA ILE A 28 -2.77 20.67 12.37
C ILE A 28 -2.35 19.34 12.99
N ALA A 29 -2.37 19.22 14.32
CA ALA A 29 -1.99 17.97 14.99
C ALA A 29 -2.94 16.82 14.63
N ALA A 30 -4.25 17.06 14.64
CA ALA A 30 -5.24 16.07 14.26
C ALA A 30 -5.12 15.66 12.79
N TYR A 31 -4.82 16.59 11.90
CA TYR A 31 -4.61 16.30 10.47
C TYR A 31 -3.38 15.43 10.21
N GLN A 32 -2.28 15.69 10.91
CA GLN A 32 -1.06 14.86 10.81
C GLN A 32 -1.32 13.42 11.26
N GLN A 33 -2.05 13.24 12.35
CA GLN A 33 -2.43 11.90 12.80
C GLN A 33 -3.31 11.19 11.78
N TYR A 34 -4.30 11.86 11.23
CA TYR A 34 -5.16 11.32 10.18
C TYR A 34 -4.38 10.87 8.94
N LEU A 35 -3.41 11.68 8.49
CA LEU A 35 -2.55 11.29 7.36
C LEU A 35 -1.72 10.05 7.68
N LYS A 36 -1.16 9.94 8.89
CA LYS A 36 -0.39 8.78 9.34
C LYS A 36 -1.26 7.51 9.32
N GLU A 37 -2.45 7.58 9.87
CA GLU A 37 -3.41 6.46 9.88
C GLU A 37 -3.81 6.03 8.45
N ALA A 38 -4.02 6.97 7.56
CA ALA A 38 -4.34 6.68 6.15
C ALA A 38 -3.18 5.99 5.42
N GLN A 39 -1.94 6.40 5.69
CA GLN A 39 -0.74 5.76 5.14
C GLN A 39 -0.59 4.33 5.65
N ILE A 40 -0.79 4.09 6.93
CA ILE A 40 -0.77 2.77 7.55
C ILE A 40 -1.85 1.87 6.94
N ALA A 41 -3.08 2.35 6.87
CA ALA A 41 -4.20 1.61 6.28
C ALA A 41 -3.91 1.21 4.82
N LYS A 42 -3.25 2.08 4.06
CA LYS A 42 -2.86 1.82 2.68
C LYS A 42 -1.86 0.67 2.57
N ILE A 43 -0.82 0.63 3.42
CA ILE A 43 0.15 -0.48 3.43
C ILE A 43 -0.53 -1.80 3.78
N VAL A 44 -1.34 -1.81 4.84
CA VAL A 44 -2.06 -3.01 5.27
C VAL A 44 -2.97 -3.52 4.16
N SER A 45 -3.72 -2.61 3.51
CA SER A 45 -4.57 -2.97 2.38
C SER A 45 -3.78 -3.59 1.23
N HIS A 46 -2.68 -2.98 0.80
CA HIS A 46 -1.84 -3.53 -0.28
C HIS A 46 -1.25 -4.89 0.09
N TYR A 47 -0.83 -5.08 1.33
CA TYR A 47 -0.33 -6.36 1.81
C TYR A 47 -1.38 -7.46 1.74
N ASP A 48 -2.58 -7.20 2.26
CA ASP A 48 -3.69 -8.15 2.24
C ASP A 48 -4.19 -8.44 0.83
N ASP A 49 -4.27 -7.42 -0.02
CA ASP A 49 -4.64 -7.56 -1.43
C ASP A 49 -3.63 -8.42 -2.17
N GLY A 50 -2.33 -8.20 -1.93
CA GLY A 50 -1.25 -8.99 -2.50
C GLY A 50 -1.37 -10.47 -2.12
N ILE A 51 -1.61 -10.77 -0.85
CA ILE A 51 -1.79 -12.14 -0.36
C ILE A 51 -3.02 -12.79 -1.01
N ARG A 52 -4.14 -12.08 -1.06
CA ARG A 52 -5.38 -12.59 -1.68
C ARG A 52 -5.20 -12.87 -3.17
N ALA A 53 -4.62 -11.94 -3.90
CA ALA A 53 -4.36 -12.07 -5.33
C ALA A 53 -3.43 -13.24 -5.63
N MET A 54 -2.35 -13.39 -4.88
CA MET A 54 -1.41 -14.50 -5.08
C MET A 54 -2.01 -15.85 -4.75
N ARG A 55 -2.79 -15.96 -3.67
CA ARG A 55 -3.50 -17.20 -3.35
C ARG A 55 -4.48 -17.59 -4.46
N ALA A 56 -5.22 -16.63 -4.99
CA ALA A 56 -6.16 -16.87 -6.09
C ALA A 56 -5.44 -17.32 -7.36
N GLU A 57 -4.34 -16.68 -7.73
CA GLU A 57 -3.57 -17.05 -8.91
C GLU A 57 -2.92 -18.44 -8.77
N LEU A 58 -2.33 -18.75 -7.61
CA LEU A 58 -1.74 -20.07 -7.38
C LEU A 58 -2.79 -21.18 -7.38
N ALA A 59 -3.97 -20.94 -6.83
CA ALA A 59 -5.09 -21.90 -6.90
C ALA A 59 -5.57 -22.10 -8.34
N LYS A 60 -5.71 -21.05 -9.13
CA LYS A 60 -6.03 -21.12 -10.56
C LYS A 60 -4.99 -21.92 -11.33
N ARG A 61 -3.69 -21.68 -11.09
CA ARG A 61 -2.59 -22.42 -11.72
C ARG A 61 -2.58 -23.89 -11.33
N ALA A 62 -2.82 -24.21 -10.06
CA ALA A 62 -2.94 -25.58 -9.59
C ALA A 62 -4.08 -26.34 -10.29
N ALA A 63 -5.23 -25.70 -10.48
CA ALA A 63 -6.35 -26.27 -11.24
C ALA A 63 -6.00 -26.49 -12.72
N GLN A 64 -5.27 -25.57 -13.36
CA GLN A 64 -4.81 -25.71 -14.73
C GLN A 64 -3.80 -26.85 -14.90
N LEU A 65 -2.86 -26.99 -13.97
CA LEU A 65 -1.91 -28.10 -13.96
C LEU A 65 -2.59 -29.45 -13.77
N SER A 66 -3.60 -29.54 -12.88
CA SER A 66 -4.36 -30.76 -12.64
C SER A 66 -5.22 -31.18 -13.86
N SER A 67 -5.63 -30.20 -14.68
CA SER A 67 -6.32 -30.46 -15.95
C SER A 67 -5.38 -30.89 -17.11
N GLY A 68 -4.09 -31.04 -16.82
CA GLY A 68 -3.09 -31.48 -17.81
C GLY A 68 -2.43 -30.36 -18.62
N ARG A 69 -2.69 -29.10 -18.28
CA ARG A 69 -2.05 -27.96 -18.94
C ARG A 69 -0.57 -27.89 -18.55
N LYS A 70 0.32 -27.84 -19.55
CA LYS A 70 1.78 -27.84 -19.34
C LYS A 70 2.48 -26.56 -19.84
N ASP A 71 1.72 -25.67 -20.43
CA ASP A 71 2.19 -24.41 -21.09
C ASP A 71 2.13 -23.20 -20.17
N LEU A 72 2.11 -23.41 -18.84
CA LEU A 72 2.08 -22.31 -17.89
C LEU A 72 3.47 -21.64 -17.78
N VAL A 73 3.47 -20.33 -17.87
CA VAL A 73 4.66 -19.50 -17.64
C VAL A 73 5.11 -19.64 -16.19
N VAL A 74 6.40 -19.84 -15.94
CA VAL A 74 6.99 -19.81 -14.60
C VAL A 74 6.88 -18.39 -14.06
N LEU A 75 6.42 -18.25 -12.81
CA LEU A 75 6.29 -16.95 -12.18
C LEU A 75 7.67 -16.36 -11.90
N ASN A 76 7.81 -15.10 -12.21
CA ASN A 76 8.90 -14.25 -11.74
C ASN A 76 8.32 -13.00 -11.06
N GLU A 77 9.13 -12.28 -10.32
CA GLU A 77 8.71 -11.14 -9.51
C GLU A 77 8.08 -10.03 -10.37
N THR A 78 8.71 -9.70 -11.50
CA THR A 78 8.21 -8.66 -12.41
C THR A 78 6.85 -9.05 -12.99
N PHE A 79 6.70 -10.28 -13.50
CA PHE A 79 5.42 -10.75 -14.02
C PHE A 79 4.31 -10.70 -12.96
N VAL A 80 4.61 -11.11 -11.72
CA VAL A 80 3.65 -11.07 -10.63
C VAL A 80 3.23 -9.65 -10.30
N ILE A 81 4.17 -8.72 -10.27
CA ILE A 81 3.87 -7.32 -9.99
C ILE A 81 3.06 -6.71 -11.12
N ASP A 82 3.52 -6.83 -12.36
CA ASP A 82 2.97 -6.11 -13.50
C ASP A 82 1.65 -6.70 -14.02
N GLU A 83 1.46 -8.03 -13.90
CA GLU A 83 0.28 -8.69 -14.48
C GLU A 83 -0.76 -9.09 -13.44
N ILE A 84 -0.38 -9.25 -12.16
CA ILE A 84 -1.28 -9.78 -11.13
C ILE A 84 -1.59 -8.74 -10.06
N LEU A 85 -0.56 -8.10 -9.49
CA LEU A 85 -0.73 -7.22 -8.33
C LEU A 85 -1.01 -5.77 -8.71
N ASN A 86 -0.42 -5.29 -9.78
CA ASN A 86 -0.55 -3.90 -10.22
C ASN A 86 -0.59 -3.77 -11.76
N PRO A 87 -1.52 -4.46 -12.44
CA PRO A 87 -1.55 -4.53 -13.91
C PRO A 87 -1.72 -3.18 -14.60
N GLU A 88 -2.25 -2.19 -13.90
CA GLU A 88 -2.45 -0.84 -14.43
C GLU A 88 -1.36 0.15 -13.96
N GLY A 89 -0.41 -0.29 -13.14
CA GLY A 89 0.63 0.56 -12.56
C GLY A 89 0.10 1.65 -11.61
N ARG A 90 -1.17 1.55 -11.16
CA ARG A 90 -1.83 2.61 -10.38
C ARG A 90 -1.63 2.49 -8.87
N ALA A 91 -1.32 1.30 -8.39
CA ALA A 91 -1.07 1.11 -6.97
C ALA A 91 0.26 1.76 -6.59
N THR A 92 0.20 2.73 -5.71
CA THR A 92 1.37 3.48 -5.23
C THR A 92 1.58 3.28 -3.74
N ALA A 93 2.84 3.27 -3.32
CA ALA A 93 3.20 3.26 -1.91
C ALA A 93 2.72 4.55 -1.20
N PRO A 94 2.58 4.56 0.13
CA PRO A 94 2.07 5.71 0.89
C PRO A 94 2.88 6.99 0.71
N LEU A 95 4.20 6.89 0.65
CA LEU A 95 5.09 8.04 0.48
C LEU A 95 5.57 8.24 -0.97
N GLY A 96 4.92 7.58 -1.93
CA GLY A 96 5.24 7.66 -3.36
C GLY A 96 5.97 6.43 -3.87
N GLY A 97 6.13 6.34 -5.19
CA GLY A 97 6.69 5.14 -5.83
C GLY A 97 5.68 3.98 -5.95
N PRO A 98 6.14 2.83 -6.44
CA PRO A 98 5.29 1.65 -6.65
C PRO A 98 4.89 1.01 -5.32
N ALA A 99 3.65 0.47 -5.25
CA ALA A 99 3.18 -0.23 -4.07
C ALA A 99 3.87 -1.57 -3.82
N TYR A 100 4.34 -2.21 -4.91
CA TYR A 100 5.01 -3.51 -4.88
C TYR A 100 6.39 -3.41 -5.54
N LEU A 101 7.39 -4.04 -4.93
CA LEU A 101 8.77 -4.09 -5.40
C LEU A 101 9.25 -5.54 -5.53
N PRO A 102 10.09 -5.83 -6.54
CA PRO A 102 10.77 -7.11 -6.59
C PRO A 102 11.81 -7.20 -5.46
N GLY A 103 11.85 -8.33 -4.77
CA GLY A 103 12.78 -8.55 -3.67
C GLY A 103 12.20 -8.21 -2.30
N ASP A 104 12.92 -7.40 -1.53
CA ASP A 104 12.54 -7.04 -0.17
C ASP A 104 11.62 -5.81 -0.12
N ALA A 105 10.86 -5.71 0.96
CA ALA A 105 10.00 -4.56 1.23
C ALA A 105 10.82 -3.31 1.55
N ASP A 106 10.33 -2.15 1.13
CA ASP A 106 10.99 -0.87 1.37
C ASP A 106 10.29 -0.10 2.50
N PRO A 107 10.95 0.07 3.67
CA PRO A 107 10.38 0.79 4.80
C PRO A 107 10.35 2.32 4.59
N GLU A 108 11.15 2.89 3.67
CA GLU A 108 11.23 4.33 3.47
C GLU A 108 9.96 4.85 2.78
N ILE A 109 9.45 4.14 1.80
CA ILE A 109 8.25 4.52 1.07
C ILE A 109 7.00 3.71 1.47
N GLY A 110 7.19 2.61 2.22
CA GLY A 110 6.13 1.69 2.61
C GLY A 110 5.70 0.75 1.49
N ALA A 111 6.63 0.34 0.63
CA ALA A 111 6.33 -0.60 -0.44
C ALA A 111 6.44 -2.06 0.01
N ILE A 112 5.56 -2.89 -0.52
CA ILE A 112 5.50 -4.34 -0.27
C ILE A 112 6.55 -5.06 -1.12
N GLY A 113 7.36 -5.91 -0.51
CA GLY A 113 8.33 -6.74 -1.21
C GLY A 113 7.72 -8.04 -1.71
N ILE A 114 8.04 -8.40 -2.94
CA ILE A 114 7.65 -9.67 -3.56
C ILE A 114 8.90 -10.42 -3.95
N ARG A 115 9.10 -11.60 -3.36
CA ARG A 115 10.21 -12.47 -3.69
C ARG A 115 9.72 -13.84 -4.09
N ILE A 116 10.20 -14.31 -5.21
CA ILE A 116 9.87 -15.64 -5.74
C ILE A 116 11.13 -16.51 -5.72
N THR A 117 11.02 -17.67 -5.11
CA THR A 117 12.09 -18.64 -5.02
C THR A 117 11.59 -20.01 -5.47
N GLY A 118 12.50 -20.86 -5.92
CA GLY A 118 12.13 -22.17 -6.49
C GLY A 118 11.62 -22.02 -7.92
N GLY A 119 11.12 -23.10 -8.48
CA GLY A 119 10.35 -23.01 -9.73
C GLY A 119 11.15 -23.04 -11.01
N ASN A 120 11.89 -24.11 -11.25
CA ASN A 120 12.26 -24.45 -12.62
C ASN A 120 11.06 -24.97 -13.46
N ARG A 121 9.89 -25.09 -12.80
CA ARG A 121 8.62 -25.55 -13.39
C ARG A 121 7.45 -24.82 -12.74
N ALA A 122 6.44 -24.52 -13.54
CA ALA A 122 5.18 -23.99 -13.01
C ALA A 122 4.59 -24.93 -11.96
N GLY A 123 4.15 -24.36 -10.85
CA GLY A 123 3.59 -25.11 -9.69
C GLY A 123 4.61 -25.53 -8.62
N THR A 124 5.87 -25.13 -8.75
CA THR A 124 6.91 -25.35 -7.71
C THR A 124 7.42 -24.05 -7.12
N GLU A 125 6.82 -22.94 -7.51
CA GLU A 125 7.19 -21.61 -7.03
C GLU A 125 6.80 -21.41 -5.56
N VAL A 126 7.65 -20.68 -4.85
CA VAL A 126 7.43 -20.23 -3.49
C VAL A 126 7.41 -18.70 -3.51
N VAL A 127 6.28 -18.11 -3.20
CA VAL A 127 6.10 -16.67 -3.20
C VAL A 127 6.13 -16.14 -1.79
N ARG A 128 7.05 -15.25 -1.50
CA ARG A 128 7.10 -14.49 -0.25
C ARG A 128 6.61 -13.08 -0.49
N ILE A 129 5.62 -12.68 0.29
CA ILE A 129 5.11 -11.31 0.34
C ILE A 129 5.51 -10.72 1.67
N ALA A 130 6.23 -9.62 1.66
CA ALA A 130 6.75 -8.97 2.85
C ALA A 130 6.20 -7.54 2.96
N ARG A 131 5.65 -7.23 4.12
CA ARG A 131 5.28 -5.88 4.53
C ARG A 131 6.44 -5.28 5.33
N PRO A 132 6.89 -4.05 5.05
CA PRO A 132 7.93 -3.40 5.83
C PRO A 132 7.42 -2.98 7.21
N ALA A 133 8.35 -2.74 8.14
CA ALA A 133 8.06 -1.88 9.30
C ALA A 133 7.88 -0.45 8.80
N PHE A 134 6.85 0.26 9.27
CA PHE A 134 6.55 1.61 8.78
C PHE A 134 5.96 2.48 9.89
N LEU A 135 6.46 3.72 10.03
CA LEU A 135 5.99 4.73 10.98
C LEU A 135 5.84 4.25 12.43
N GLU A 136 6.72 3.36 12.89
CA GLU A 136 6.75 2.78 14.25
C GLU A 136 5.49 1.97 14.65
N ASP A 137 4.37 2.16 13.98
CA ASP A 137 3.08 1.51 14.28
C ASP A 137 2.85 0.23 13.46
N VAL A 138 3.57 0.06 12.35
CA VAL A 138 3.48 -1.14 11.50
C VAL A 138 4.71 -1.99 11.69
N THR A 139 4.54 -3.19 12.21
CA THR A 139 5.61 -4.18 12.32
C THR A 139 5.87 -4.86 10.98
N ALA A 140 7.13 -5.19 10.71
CA ALA A 140 7.47 -6.01 9.55
C ALA A 140 6.83 -7.38 9.66
N GLU A 141 6.22 -7.83 8.58
CA GLU A 141 5.54 -9.12 8.50
C GLU A 141 5.79 -9.75 7.14
N SER A 142 5.85 -11.08 7.08
CA SER A 142 5.93 -11.75 5.79
C SER A 142 5.14 -13.06 5.81
N VAL A 143 4.48 -13.32 4.68
CA VAL A 143 3.77 -14.58 4.42
C VAL A 143 4.46 -15.29 3.27
N VAL A 144 4.62 -16.60 3.43
CA VAL A 144 5.14 -17.49 2.38
C VAL A 144 3.99 -18.35 1.85
N ILE A 145 3.77 -18.30 0.55
CA ILE A 145 2.71 -19.03 -0.13
C ILE A 145 3.38 -20.04 -1.07
N TYR A 146 3.05 -21.31 -0.90
CA TYR A 146 3.56 -22.40 -1.73
C TYR A 146 2.58 -22.70 -2.85
N ALA A 147 3.04 -22.81 -4.08
CA ALA A 147 2.20 -23.18 -5.21
C ALA A 147 1.54 -24.58 -5.04
N ASN A 148 2.15 -25.45 -4.21
CA ASN A 148 1.65 -26.81 -3.97
C ASN A 148 0.82 -26.93 -2.68
N SER A 149 0.52 -25.86 -1.95
CA SER A 149 -0.27 -25.91 -0.70
C SER A 149 -1.79 -25.91 -0.92
N ALA A 150 -2.24 -26.10 -2.15
CA ALA A 150 -3.65 -26.26 -2.52
C ALA A 150 -4.07 -27.74 -2.64
N ARG A 151 -3.55 -28.63 -1.77
CA ARG A 151 -4.05 -29.99 -1.58
C ARG A 151 -4.81 -30.11 -0.27
#